data_6f25c6a1a9ea3b2fde46f69da3937ba9
#
_entry.id   6f25c6a1a9ea3b2fde46f69da3937ba9
#
_cell.length_a   1.000
_cell.length_b   1.000
_cell.length_c   1.000
_cell.angle_alpha   90.00
_cell.angle_beta   90.00
_cell.angle_gamma   90.00
#
_symmetry.space_group_name_H-M   'P 1'
#
loop_
_entity.id
_entity.type
_entity.pdbx_description
1 polymer ?
#
loop_
_entity_poly.entity_id
_entity_poly.type
_entity_poly.pdbx_seq_one_letter_code
_entity_poly.pdbx_strand_id
1 'polypeptide(L)'
;MASSRLHRQAPNSNSCSSSNKGKQLVRKPFIGTSADYSDPDNWLALPAETSLPADVIFLYPTACMTPDAPPICELHDPATIQQAKDYLAQSGAAFEGVGNIFAPLWRQVSASFVNTRSFEEVDEAQWAEPRTDVFAAMDYYFENLNGGRPWIIAGHSQGSRLLGMVLGEYMAEHPDYYARMICAYRIGDGGHVWPRLLPHLRLRVLLLQHPRERCEPRPEVARGQSGCRTRVAAG
;
A
#
# COMPACT_ATOMS: atom_id res chain seq x y z
N MET A 1 23.61 -55.28 -43.24
CA MET A 1 23.13 -53.91 -43.32
C MET A 1 22.77 -53.50 -41.90
N ALA A 2 23.69 -52.76 -41.24
CA ALA A 2 23.52 -52.31 -39.86
C ALA A 2 23.10 -50.86 -39.86
N SER A 3 21.93 -50.57 -39.24
CA SER A 3 21.40 -49.22 -39.10
C SER A 3 21.73 -48.71 -37.71
N SER A 4 22.63 -47.73 -37.66
CA SER A 4 23.08 -47.03 -36.45
C SER A 4 22.09 -45.94 -36.05
N ARG A 5 21.42 -46.09 -34.89
CA ARG A 5 20.61 -45.03 -34.26
C ARG A 5 21.52 -44.11 -33.45
N LEU A 6 21.57 -42.86 -33.86
CA LEU A 6 22.19 -41.78 -33.12
C LEU A 6 21.26 -41.36 -31.94
N HIS A 7 21.73 -41.56 -30.73
CA HIS A 7 21.13 -40.98 -29.51
C HIS A 7 21.49 -39.52 -29.43
N ARG A 8 20.49 -38.62 -29.54
CA ARG A 8 20.60 -37.23 -29.16
C ARG A 8 20.40 -37.11 -27.66
N GLN A 9 21.42 -36.75 -26.94
CA GLN A 9 21.32 -36.30 -25.53
C GLN A 9 20.66 -34.94 -25.49
N ALA A 10 19.60 -34.81 -24.66
CA ALA A 10 18.99 -33.54 -24.31
C ALA A 10 19.88 -32.75 -23.32
N PRO A 11 19.93 -31.42 -23.41
CA PRO A 11 20.73 -30.63 -22.49
C PRO A 11 20.11 -30.60 -21.08
N ASN A 12 20.98 -30.75 -20.10
CA ASN A 12 20.71 -30.68 -18.66
C ASN A 12 20.03 -29.35 -18.30
N SER A 13 18.81 -29.44 -17.78
CA SER A 13 18.14 -28.30 -17.14
C SER A 13 18.74 -28.08 -15.75
N ASN A 14 19.65 -27.13 -15.64
CA ASN A 14 20.08 -26.62 -14.35
C ASN A 14 18.88 -25.94 -13.66
N SER A 15 18.24 -26.65 -12.73
CA SER A 15 17.26 -26.09 -11.81
C SER A 15 17.96 -25.16 -10.81
N CYS A 16 17.87 -23.87 -11.05
CA CYS A 16 18.25 -22.86 -10.07
C CYS A 16 17.17 -22.86 -8.97
N SER A 17 17.35 -23.70 -7.96
CA SER A 17 16.54 -23.67 -6.74
C SER A 17 17.06 -22.56 -5.83
N SER A 18 16.62 -21.32 -6.03
CA SER A 18 16.76 -20.26 -5.04
C SER A 18 15.78 -20.51 -3.90
N SER A 19 16.22 -21.24 -2.88
CA SER A 19 15.52 -21.32 -1.59
C SER A 19 15.67 -19.98 -0.85
N ASN A 20 14.89 -18.98 -1.27
CA ASN A 20 14.71 -17.77 -0.48
C ASN A 20 13.71 -18.10 0.64
N LYS A 21 14.21 -18.74 1.71
CA LYS A 21 13.50 -18.84 2.98
C LYS A 21 13.39 -17.43 3.53
N GLY A 22 12.27 -16.75 3.25
CA GLY A 22 11.97 -15.45 3.80
C GLY A 22 12.17 -15.48 5.32
N LYS A 23 13.18 -14.79 5.80
CA LYS A 23 13.36 -14.53 7.24
C LYS A 23 12.11 -13.78 7.67
N GLN A 24 11.28 -14.39 8.51
CA GLN A 24 10.21 -13.70 9.19
C GLN A 24 10.88 -12.66 10.09
N LEU A 25 10.73 -11.38 9.75
CA LEU A 25 11.20 -10.28 10.58
C LEU A 25 10.38 -10.34 11.88
N VAL A 26 11.03 -10.75 12.97
CA VAL A 26 10.46 -10.62 14.31
C VAL A 26 10.58 -9.16 14.69
N ARG A 27 9.51 -8.40 14.48
CA ARG A 27 9.46 -6.98 14.83
C ARG A 27 9.23 -6.83 16.33
N LYS A 28 9.88 -5.83 16.91
CA LYS A 28 9.61 -5.45 18.30
C LYS A 28 8.22 -4.82 18.38
N PRO A 29 7.42 -5.12 19.43
CA PRO A 29 6.17 -4.43 19.63
C PRO A 29 6.42 -2.92 19.78
N PHE A 30 5.67 -2.11 19.06
CA PHE A 30 5.67 -0.67 19.23
C PHE A 30 4.94 -0.34 20.54
N ILE A 31 5.57 0.46 21.41
CA ILE A 31 5.04 0.86 22.72
C ILE A 31 4.69 2.36 22.66
N GLY A 32 3.81 2.74 21.76
CA GLY A 32 3.28 4.09 21.66
C GLY A 32 1.78 4.13 21.92
N THR A 33 1.25 5.32 22.14
CA THR A 33 -0.20 5.54 22.25
C THR A 33 -0.76 5.84 20.86
N SER A 34 -1.95 5.30 20.56
CA SER A 34 -2.75 5.68 19.40
C SER A 34 -3.45 7.02 19.61
N ALA A 35 -3.96 7.58 18.50
CA ALA A 35 -4.97 8.63 18.57
C ALA A 35 -6.26 8.11 19.21
N ASP A 36 -7.05 9.01 19.80
CA ASP A 36 -8.36 8.71 20.39
C ASP A 36 -9.48 8.90 19.35
N TYR A 37 -9.96 7.82 18.77
CA TYR A 37 -10.98 7.86 17.72
C TYR A 37 -12.41 8.06 18.22
N SER A 38 -12.61 8.20 19.53
CA SER A 38 -13.85 8.73 20.08
C SER A 38 -14.01 10.25 19.81
N ASP A 39 -12.91 10.92 19.54
CA ASP A 39 -12.87 12.32 19.09
C ASP A 39 -13.18 12.39 17.58
N PRO A 40 -14.29 13.05 17.18
CA PRO A 40 -14.64 13.23 15.77
C PRO A 40 -13.56 13.96 14.95
N ASP A 41 -12.75 14.80 15.58
CA ASP A 41 -11.68 15.55 14.93
C ASP A 41 -10.54 14.63 14.45
N ASN A 42 -10.47 13.39 14.92
CA ASN A 42 -9.55 12.36 14.46
C ASN A 42 -10.05 11.58 13.24
N TRP A 43 -11.11 12.07 12.61
CA TRP A 43 -11.65 11.53 11.36
C TRP A 43 -11.63 12.57 10.25
N LEU A 44 -11.06 12.20 9.11
CA LEU A 44 -11.13 12.98 7.88
C LEU A 44 -12.55 12.97 7.29
N ALA A 45 -13.22 11.81 7.38
CA ALA A 45 -14.63 11.63 7.06
C ALA A 45 -15.27 10.73 8.13
N LEU A 46 -16.33 11.26 8.74
CA LEU A 46 -17.18 10.58 9.70
C LEU A 46 -18.64 10.92 9.36
N PRO A 47 -19.43 9.98 8.81
CA PRO A 47 -20.81 10.26 8.46
C PRO A 47 -21.65 10.60 9.71
N ALA A 48 -22.41 11.68 9.68
CA ALA A 48 -23.34 12.02 10.74
C ALA A 48 -24.49 10.98 10.83
N GLU A 49 -24.85 10.38 9.69
CA GLU A 49 -25.86 9.32 9.58
C GLU A 49 -25.37 8.25 8.60
N THR A 50 -25.67 7.00 8.92
CA THR A 50 -25.35 5.85 8.08
C THR A 50 -26.59 5.37 7.34
N SER A 51 -26.88 5.98 6.20
CA SER A 51 -28.08 5.70 5.40
C SER A 51 -27.91 4.60 4.36
N LEU A 52 -26.67 4.23 4.04
CA LEU A 52 -26.36 3.20 3.06
C LEU A 52 -26.16 1.81 3.70
N PRO A 53 -26.44 0.72 2.96
CA PRO A 53 -26.45 -0.62 3.52
C PRO A 53 -25.04 -1.19 3.80
N ALA A 54 -23.99 -0.54 3.31
CA ALA A 54 -22.60 -0.93 3.51
C ALA A 54 -21.75 0.28 3.91
N ASP A 55 -20.58 0.01 4.48
CA ASP A 55 -19.60 1.02 4.82
C ASP A 55 -18.34 0.90 3.97
N VAL A 56 -17.61 2.00 3.81
CA VAL A 56 -16.30 2.05 3.17
C VAL A 56 -15.30 2.68 4.13
N ILE A 57 -14.27 1.94 4.49
CA ILE A 57 -13.09 2.49 5.17
C ILE A 57 -12.10 2.93 4.11
N PHE A 58 -11.75 4.22 4.09
CA PHE A 58 -10.83 4.78 3.11
C PHE A 58 -9.52 5.20 3.77
N LEU A 59 -8.42 4.53 3.37
CA LEU A 59 -7.06 4.83 3.78
C LEU A 59 -6.34 5.55 2.63
N TYR A 60 -6.21 6.87 2.75
CA TYR A 60 -5.67 7.75 1.72
C TYR A 60 -4.14 7.59 1.56
N PRO A 61 -3.54 8.08 0.44
CA PRO A 61 -2.10 8.01 0.22
C PRO A 61 -1.33 8.98 1.13
N THR A 62 -0.01 9.02 0.98
CA THR A 62 0.85 9.98 1.70
C THR A 62 0.38 11.40 1.46
N ALA A 63 -0.12 12.05 2.49
CA ALA A 63 -0.61 13.43 2.48
C ALA A 63 0.39 14.41 3.13
N CYS A 64 1.29 13.92 3.96
CA CYS A 64 2.36 14.72 4.55
C CYS A 64 3.44 15.00 3.50
N MET A 65 3.24 16.07 2.73
CA MET A 65 4.06 16.49 1.59
C MET A 65 5.01 17.65 1.91
N THR A 66 4.98 18.18 3.12
CA THR A 66 5.82 19.29 3.55
C THR A 66 7.30 18.94 3.38
N PRO A 67 8.10 19.76 2.69
CA PRO A 67 9.55 19.57 2.60
C PRO A 67 10.17 19.54 4.00
N ASP A 68 11.17 18.66 4.18
CA ASP A 68 11.90 18.48 5.44
C ASP A 68 11.03 18.17 6.68
N ALA A 69 9.80 17.67 6.45
CA ALA A 69 8.95 17.19 7.52
C ALA A 69 9.65 16.05 8.30
N PRO A 70 9.34 15.90 9.60
CA PRO A 70 9.87 14.79 10.39
C PRO A 70 9.48 13.45 9.78
N PRO A 71 10.17 12.35 10.11
CA PRO A 71 9.84 11.00 9.60
C PRO A 71 8.36 10.64 9.78
N ILE A 72 7.80 10.96 10.94
CA ILE A 72 6.38 10.82 11.27
C ILE A 72 5.78 12.20 11.45
N CYS A 73 4.72 12.48 10.70
CA CYS A 73 4.01 13.76 10.74
C CYS A 73 2.97 13.76 11.86
N GLU A 74 2.77 14.93 12.46
CA GLU A 74 1.73 15.12 13.47
C GLU A 74 0.33 14.87 12.89
N LEU A 75 -0.56 14.32 13.72
CA LEU A 75 -1.90 13.94 13.32
C LEU A 75 -2.71 15.10 12.76
N HIS A 76 -2.58 16.27 13.41
CA HIS A 76 -3.34 17.48 13.10
C HIS A 76 -2.52 18.53 12.33
N ASP A 77 -1.49 18.13 11.58
CA ASP A 77 -0.80 19.06 10.69
C ASP A 77 -1.76 19.61 9.61
N PRO A 78 -2.02 20.92 9.56
CA PRO A 78 -3.05 21.48 8.69
C PRO A 78 -2.80 21.24 7.20
N ALA A 79 -1.54 21.23 6.75
CA ALA A 79 -1.18 20.98 5.36
C ALA A 79 -1.45 19.52 4.98
N THR A 80 -1.11 18.59 5.87
CA THR A 80 -1.40 17.16 5.72
C THR A 80 -2.89 16.89 5.67
N ILE A 81 -3.69 17.51 6.57
CA ILE A 81 -5.15 17.37 6.56
C ILE A 81 -5.75 17.91 5.25
N GLN A 82 -5.29 19.07 4.76
CA GLN A 82 -5.80 19.62 3.52
C GLN A 82 -5.51 18.67 2.33
N GLN A 83 -4.29 18.19 2.23
CA GLN A 83 -3.91 17.25 1.19
C GLN A 83 -4.70 15.93 1.29
N ALA A 84 -4.97 15.45 2.50
CA ALA A 84 -5.79 14.26 2.72
C ALA A 84 -7.24 14.47 2.26
N LYS A 85 -7.81 15.67 2.50
CA LYS A 85 -9.14 16.05 1.98
C LYS A 85 -9.18 16.04 0.45
N ASP A 86 -8.14 16.54 -0.20
CA ASP A 86 -8.05 16.54 -1.66
C ASP A 86 -8.00 15.10 -2.21
N TYR A 87 -7.27 14.20 -1.56
CA TYR A 87 -7.25 12.79 -1.93
C TYR A 87 -8.59 12.09 -1.68
N LEU A 88 -9.26 12.41 -0.59
CA LEU A 88 -10.60 11.88 -0.33
C LEU A 88 -11.59 12.35 -1.41
N ALA A 89 -11.57 13.62 -1.78
CA ALA A 89 -12.41 14.17 -2.84
C ALA A 89 -12.13 13.54 -4.22
N GLN A 90 -10.87 13.20 -4.51
CA GLN A 90 -10.50 12.61 -5.80
C GLN A 90 -10.77 11.10 -5.87
N SER A 91 -10.36 10.36 -4.86
CA SER A 91 -10.36 8.90 -4.90
C SER A 91 -11.49 8.30 -4.08
N GLY A 92 -11.90 8.95 -3.00
CA GLY A 92 -13.05 8.55 -2.19
C GLY A 92 -14.37 8.72 -2.92
N ALA A 93 -14.45 9.68 -3.84
CA ALA A 93 -15.63 9.90 -4.70
C ALA A 93 -16.06 8.66 -5.47
N ALA A 94 -15.13 7.74 -5.78
CA ALA A 94 -15.47 6.47 -6.42
C ALA A 94 -16.40 5.57 -5.57
N PHE A 95 -16.52 5.84 -4.29
CA PHE A 95 -17.36 5.11 -3.35
C PHE A 95 -18.63 5.87 -2.93
N GLU A 96 -18.83 7.07 -3.43
CA GLU A 96 -20.06 7.83 -3.20
C GLU A 96 -21.28 7.06 -3.72
N GLY A 97 -22.31 6.95 -2.88
CA GLY A 97 -23.50 6.16 -3.19
C GLY A 97 -23.31 4.63 -3.08
N VAL A 98 -22.08 4.13 -2.90
CA VAL A 98 -21.79 2.71 -2.68
C VAL A 98 -21.87 2.36 -1.20
N GLY A 99 -21.34 3.21 -0.33
CA GLY A 99 -21.35 3.00 1.11
C GLY A 99 -21.09 4.28 1.89
N ASN A 100 -21.36 4.21 3.21
CA ASN A 100 -21.04 5.29 4.13
C ASN A 100 -19.53 5.38 4.28
N ILE A 101 -18.93 6.51 3.95
CA ILE A 101 -17.47 6.65 3.90
C ILE A 101 -16.93 7.06 5.27
N PHE A 102 -16.06 6.24 5.81
CA PHE A 102 -15.27 6.50 7.01
C PHE A 102 -13.80 6.61 6.62
N ALA A 103 -13.15 7.70 6.97
CA ALA A 103 -11.73 7.90 6.72
C ALA A 103 -11.07 8.41 8.00
N PRO A 104 -10.34 7.56 8.74
CA PRO A 104 -9.61 8.02 9.92
C PRO A 104 -8.45 8.91 9.51
N LEU A 105 -8.08 9.89 10.34
CA LEU A 105 -6.77 10.49 10.32
C LEU A 105 -5.78 9.54 11.01
N TRP A 106 -4.55 9.49 10.55
CA TRP A 106 -3.47 8.77 11.22
C TRP A 106 -2.14 9.50 11.02
N ARG A 107 -1.22 9.37 11.95
CA ARG A 107 0.14 9.88 11.81
C ARG A 107 0.82 9.22 10.62
N GLN A 108 1.30 10.00 9.67
CA GLN A 108 1.84 9.49 8.42
C GLN A 108 3.36 9.53 8.40
N VAL A 109 3.95 8.58 7.68
CA VAL A 109 5.34 8.71 7.24
C VAL A 109 5.39 9.81 6.18
N SER A 110 6.27 10.80 6.36
CA SER A 110 6.38 11.94 5.45
C SER A 110 6.86 11.55 4.05
N ALA A 111 6.47 12.32 3.05
CA ALA A 111 6.94 12.11 1.68
C ALA A 111 8.47 12.27 1.57
N SER A 112 9.08 13.18 2.31
CA SER A 112 10.54 13.36 2.35
C SER A 112 11.24 12.10 2.86
N PHE A 113 10.71 11.46 3.91
CA PHE A 113 11.25 10.21 4.42
C PHE A 113 11.05 9.07 3.41
N VAL A 114 9.85 8.90 2.86
CA VAL A 114 9.55 7.86 1.85
C VAL A 114 10.47 7.95 0.63
N ASN A 115 10.78 9.17 0.18
CA ASN A 115 11.59 9.39 -1.03
C ASN A 115 13.09 9.26 -0.81
N THR A 116 13.57 9.30 0.43
CA THR A 116 15.01 9.32 0.76
C THR A 116 15.49 8.07 1.49
N ARG A 117 14.59 7.20 1.91
CA ARG A 117 14.91 6.01 2.71
C ARG A 117 14.69 4.72 1.95
N SER A 118 15.33 3.64 2.42
CA SER A 118 15.08 2.31 1.91
C SER A 118 13.65 1.86 2.18
N PHE A 119 13.22 0.86 1.42
CA PHE A 119 11.90 0.26 1.62
C PHE A 119 11.73 -0.27 3.06
N GLU A 120 12.75 -0.92 3.60
CA GLU A 120 12.76 -1.50 4.93
C GLU A 120 12.61 -0.44 6.02
N GLU A 121 13.29 0.70 5.88
CA GLU A 121 13.18 1.82 6.83
C GLU A 121 11.76 2.44 6.80
N VAL A 122 11.19 2.61 5.60
CA VAL A 122 9.83 3.13 5.44
C VAL A 122 8.80 2.13 6.00
N ASP A 123 8.98 0.84 5.75
CA ASP A 123 8.11 -0.19 6.25
C ASP A 123 8.16 -0.29 7.79
N GLU A 124 9.33 -0.15 8.38
CA GLU A 124 9.50 -0.10 9.84
C GLU A 124 8.81 1.14 10.45
N ALA A 125 8.95 2.31 9.81
CA ALA A 125 8.28 3.52 10.25
C ALA A 125 6.75 3.41 10.18
N GLN A 126 6.20 2.74 9.17
CA GLN A 126 4.76 2.50 9.06
C GLN A 126 4.22 1.49 10.06
N TRP A 127 5.09 0.59 10.51
CA TRP A 127 4.74 -0.39 11.54
C TRP A 127 4.52 0.21 12.93
N ALA A 128 5.06 1.38 13.18
CA ALA A 128 5.00 2.11 14.45
C ALA A 128 3.65 2.86 14.61
N GLU A 129 3.70 4.19 14.69
CA GLU A 129 2.52 5.03 14.93
C GLU A 129 1.44 4.86 13.85
N PRO A 130 1.76 4.85 12.55
CA PRO A 130 0.73 4.74 11.52
C PRO A 130 -0.14 3.49 11.65
N ARG A 131 0.48 2.35 11.89
CA ARG A 131 -0.25 1.08 12.12
C ARG A 131 -1.09 1.15 13.38
N THR A 132 -0.52 1.67 14.47
CA THR A 132 -1.18 1.75 15.78
C THR A 132 -2.42 2.63 15.70
N ASP A 133 -2.34 3.77 15.03
CA ASP A 133 -3.47 4.67 14.82
C ASP A 133 -4.56 3.98 13.98
N VAL A 134 -4.21 3.36 12.86
CA VAL A 134 -5.20 2.69 12.01
C VAL A 134 -5.88 1.54 12.73
N PHE A 135 -5.16 0.75 13.54
CA PHE A 135 -5.77 -0.35 14.29
C PHE A 135 -6.73 0.18 15.35
N ALA A 136 -6.37 1.25 16.07
CA ALA A 136 -7.28 1.88 17.03
C ALA A 136 -8.52 2.49 16.35
N ALA A 137 -8.36 3.06 15.16
CA ALA A 137 -9.49 3.52 14.36
C ALA A 137 -10.42 2.37 13.97
N MET A 138 -9.86 1.21 13.60
CA MET A 138 -10.64 0.01 13.27
C MET A 138 -11.38 -0.53 14.49
N ASP A 139 -10.74 -0.55 15.67
CA ASP A 139 -11.38 -0.94 16.93
C ASP A 139 -12.60 -0.05 17.20
N TYR A 140 -12.39 1.27 17.22
CA TYR A 140 -13.48 2.20 17.48
C TYR A 140 -14.60 2.10 16.45
N TYR A 141 -14.25 1.97 15.15
CA TYR A 141 -15.20 1.81 14.08
C TYR A 141 -16.08 0.57 14.26
N PHE A 142 -15.50 -0.59 14.52
CA PHE A 142 -16.29 -1.82 14.65
C PHE A 142 -17.11 -1.86 15.91
N GLU A 143 -16.60 -1.32 17.00
CA GLU A 143 -17.28 -1.33 18.29
C GLU A 143 -18.42 -0.29 18.38
N ASN A 144 -18.26 0.88 17.74
CA ASN A 144 -19.14 2.01 17.96
C ASN A 144 -19.88 2.50 16.73
N LEU A 145 -19.33 2.33 15.52
CA LEU A 145 -19.83 2.99 14.32
C LEU A 145 -20.43 2.02 13.30
N ASN A 146 -19.86 0.83 13.12
CA ASN A 146 -20.25 -0.09 12.04
C ASN A 146 -21.66 -0.67 12.20
N GLY A 147 -22.12 -0.92 13.44
CA GLY A 147 -23.45 -1.48 13.68
C GLY A 147 -23.74 -2.83 13.00
N GLY A 148 -22.69 -3.60 12.68
CA GLY A 148 -22.82 -4.91 12.05
C GLY A 148 -23.00 -4.86 10.52
N ARG A 149 -22.94 -3.70 9.87
CA ARG A 149 -23.07 -3.58 8.42
C ARG A 149 -21.92 -4.27 7.68
N PRO A 150 -22.17 -4.79 6.46
CA PRO A 150 -21.12 -5.18 5.54
C PRO A 150 -20.21 -3.98 5.23
N TRP A 151 -18.93 -4.25 4.94
CA TRP A 151 -17.97 -3.19 4.76
C TRP A 151 -16.94 -3.48 3.68
N ILE A 152 -16.38 -2.43 3.15
CA ILE A 152 -15.32 -2.39 2.14
C ILE A 152 -14.13 -1.65 2.76
N ILE A 153 -12.92 -2.04 2.43
CA ILE A 153 -11.74 -1.25 2.74
C ILE A 153 -10.99 -0.91 1.46
N ALA A 154 -10.63 0.36 1.29
CA ALA A 154 -9.86 0.84 0.17
C ALA A 154 -8.62 1.57 0.66
N GLY A 155 -7.46 1.23 0.13
CA GLY A 155 -6.18 1.85 0.46
C GLY A 155 -5.39 2.21 -0.78
N HIS A 156 -4.80 3.42 -0.77
CA HIS A 156 -3.93 3.88 -1.85
C HIS A 156 -2.52 4.18 -1.31
N SER A 157 -1.48 3.74 -2.02
CA SER A 157 -0.06 3.99 -1.69
C SER A 157 0.25 3.62 -0.22
N GLN A 158 0.60 4.58 0.64
CA GLN A 158 0.83 4.35 2.07
C GLN A 158 -0.38 3.72 2.76
N GLY A 159 -1.61 4.18 2.46
CA GLY A 159 -2.84 3.56 2.95
C GLY A 159 -3.03 2.13 2.47
N SER A 160 -2.54 1.78 1.28
CA SER A 160 -2.56 0.40 0.77
C SER A 160 -1.65 -0.54 1.56
N ARG A 161 -0.52 -0.03 2.08
CA ARG A 161 0.36 -0.79 2.98
C ARG A 161 -0.30 -1.06 4.32
N LEU A 162 -0.90 -0.02 4.92
CA LEU A 162 -1.64 -0.16 6.18
C LEU A 162 -2.82 -1.10 6.02
N LEU A 163 -3.55 -1.03 4.91
CA LEU A 163 -4.58 -2.00 4.56
C LEU A 163 -4.03 -3.44 4.53
N GLY A 164 -2.83 -3.62 4.00
CA GLY A 164 -2.15 -4.93 4.05
C GLY A 164 -1.95 -5.44 5.49
N MET A 165 -1.55 -4.56 6.42
CA MET A 165 -1.39 -4.89 7.84
C MET A 165 -2.75 -5.19 8.50
N VAL A 166 -3.79 -4.43 8.16
CA VAL A 166 -5.17 -4.73 8.61
C VAL A 166 -5.58 -6.13 8.18
N LEU A 167 -5.39 -6.50 6.91
CA LEU A 167 -5.77 -7.82 6.42
C LEU A 167 -4.92 -8.95 7.01
N GLY A 168 -3.62 -8.72 7.16
CA GLY A 168 -2.67 -9.77 7.56
C GLY A 168 -2.59 -10.01 9.06
N GLU A 169 -2.94 -9.01 9.87
CA GLU A 169 -2.77 -9.05 11.31
C GLU A 169 -4.08 -8.80 12.03
N TYR A 170 -4.66 -7.61 11.87
CA TYR A 170 -5.86 -7.21 12.57
C TYR A 170 -7.03 -8.18 12.30
N MET A 171 -7.28 -8.54 11.05
CA MET A 171 -8.36 -9.48 10.70
C MET A 171 -8.10 -10.92 11.15
N ALA A 172 -6.86 -11.28 11.46
CA ALA A 172 -6.55 -12.59 12.03
C ALA A 172 -7.09 -12.73 13.46
N GLU A 173 -7.15 -11.61 14.18
CA GLU A 173 -7.66 -11.53 15.56
C GLU A 173 -9.17 -11.25 15.59
N HIS A 174 -9.74 -10.79 14.45
CA HIS A 174 -11.14 -10.39 14.32
C HIS A 174 -11.88 -11.12 13.17
N PRO A 175 -12.03 -12.45 13.23
CA PRO A 175 -12.64 -13.24 12.15
C PRO A 175 -14.08 -12.84 11.86
N ASP A 176 -14.83 -12.36 12.84
CA ASP A 176 -16.22 -11.93 12.68
C ASP A 176 -16.33 -10.61 11.87
N TYR A 177 -15.36 -9.71 12.04
CA TYR A 177 -15.28 -8.50 11.22
C TYR A 177 -14.91 -8.86 9.79
N TYR A 178 -13.94 -9.77 9.63
CA TYR A 178 -13.54 -10.27 8.31
C TYR A 178 -14.71 -10.95 7.58
N ALA A 179 -15.54 -11.71 8.27
CA ALA A 179 -16.68 -12.41 7.65
C ALA A 179 -17.67 -11.47 6.98
N ARG A 180 -17.79 -10.22 7.47
CA ARG A 180 -18.65 -9.17 6.92
C ARG A 180 -17.98 -8.30 5.86
N MET A 181 -16.68 -8.47 5.62
CA MET A 181 -15.96 -7.72 4.58
C MET A 181 -16.43 -8.16 3.18
N ILE A 182 -16.87 -7.20 2.38
CA ILE A 182 -17.27 -7.43 1.00
C ILE A 182 -16.02 -7.63 0.13
N CYS A 183 -15.10 -6.66 0.15
CA CYS A 183 -13.84 -6.70 -0.58
C CYS A 183 -12.85 -5.68 -0.02
N ALA A 184 -11.60 -5.78 -0.50
CA ALA A 184 -10.54 -4.83 -0.23
C ALA A 184 -9.91 -4.35 -1.54
N TYR A 185 -9.73 -3.05 -1.69
CA TYR A 185 -9.08 -2.41 -2.83
C TYR A 185 -7.68 -1.94 -2.41
N ARG A 186 -6.64 -2.60 -2.91
CA ARG A 186 -5.24 -2.20 -2.71
C ARG A 186 -4.72 -1.52 -3.98
N ILE A 187 -4.45 -0.22 -3.91
CA ILE A 187 -4.12 0.61 -5.07
C ILE A 187 -2.71 1.19 -4.88
N GLY A 188 -1.85 1.06 -5.92
CA GLY A 188 -0.55 1.72 -5.94
C GLY A 188 0.46 1.18 -4.92
N ASP A 189 0.29 -0.03 -4.43
CA ASP A 189 1.28 -0.72 -3.60
C ASP A 189 2.33 -1.36 -4.51
N GLY A 190 3.53 -0.87 -4.50
CA GLY A 190 4.65 -1.18 -5.41
C GLY A 190 5.04 -2.65 -5.61
N GLY A 191 4.11 -3.56 -5.48
CA GLY A 191 4.27 -4.98 -5.84
C GLY A 191 4.94 -5.83 -4.77
N HIS A 192 4.97 -5.38 -3.52
CA HIS A 192 5.39 -6.24 -2.42
C HIS A 192 4.31 -7.26 -2.15
N VAL A 193 4.61 -8.49 -2.54
CA VAL A 193 3.84 -9.66 -2.16
C VAL A 193 4.06 -9.85 -0.66
N TRP A 194 3.07 -9.49 0.14
CA TRP A 194 3.06 -9.88 1.54
C TRP A 194 3.16 -11.40 1.62
N PRO A 195 4.16 -11.94 2.33
CA PRO A 195 4.23 -13.37 2.54
C PRO A 195 3.03 -13.78 3.38
N ARG A 196 2.09 -14.42 2.69
CA ARG A 196 0.91 -15.04 3.26
C ARG A 196 -0.18 -14.10 3.78
N LEU A 197 -0.98 -13.57 2.86
CA LEU A 197 -2.42 -13.53 3.14
C LEU A 197 -2.80 -14.92 3.65
N LEU A 198 -3.41 -14.99 4.83
CA LEU A 198 -3.78 -16.23 5.48
C LEU A 198 -4.40 -17.20 4.46
N PRO A 199 -4.00 -18.48 4.38
CA PRO A 199 -4.43 -19.41 3.33
C PRO A 199 -5.95 -19.59 3.22
N HIS A 200 -6.70 -19.17 4.23
CA HIS A 200 -8.17 -19.22 4.31
C HIS A 200 -8.86 -17.92 3.89
N LEU A 201 -8.11 -16.83 3.61
CA LEU A 201 -8.65 -15.63 2.99
C LEU A 201 -8.95 -15.95 1.52
N ARG A 202 -10.12 -16.51 1.23
CA ARG A 202 -10.63 -16.60 -0.14
C ARG A 202 -10.69 -15.17 -0.67
N LEU A 203 -9.81 -14.88 -1.62
CA LEU A 203 -9.49 -13.57 -2.18
C LEU A 203 -10.74 -12.75 -2.54
N ARG A 204 -11.11 -11.86 -1.65
CA ARG A 204 -11.97 -10.70 -1.94
C ARG A 204 -11.11 -9.43 -2.10
N VAL A 205 -9.82 -9.61 -2.42
CA VAL A 205 -8.86 -8.51 -2.53
C VAL A 205 -8.61 -8.19 -4.00
N LEU A 206 -8.92 -6.99 -4.42
CA LEU A 206 -8.62 -6.47 -5.75
C LEU A 206 -7.29 -5.70 -5.69
N LEU A 207 -6.27 -6.23 -6.35
CA LEU A 207 -4.98 -5.57 -6.51
C LEU A 207 -5.02 -4.72 -7.79
N LEU A 208 -5.13 -3.41 -7.64
CA LEU A 208 -5.00 -2.47 -8.74
C LEU A 208 -3.56 -1.95 -8.75
N GLN A 209 -2.71 -2.59 -9.55
CA GLN A 209 -1.35 -2.13 -9.79
C GLN A 209 -1.34 -1.20 -11.00
N HIS A 210 -0.64 -0.08 -10.91
CA HIS A 210 -0.24 0.65 -12.11
C HIS A 210 0.61 -0.28 -12.97
N PRO A 211 0.35 -0.37 -14.29
CA PRO A 211 1.27 -1.06 -15.19
C PRO A 211 2.64 -0.41 -14.98
N ARG A 212 3.60 -1.18 -14.48
CA ARG A 212 5.00 -0.74 -14.50
C ARG A 212 5.32 -0.52 -15.98
N GLU A 213 5.58 0.71 -16.38
CA GLU A 213 6.37 0.94 -17.57
C GLU A 213 7.64 0.11 -17.39
N ARG A 214 7.77 -0.93 -18.20
CA ARG A 214 9.02 -1.68 -18.25
C ARG A 214 10.07 -0.63 -18.63
N CYS A 215 10.94 -0.26 -17.68
CA CYS A 215 12.19 0.36 -18.04
C CYS A 215 12.92 -0.65 -18.93
N GLU A 216 12.73 -0.51 -20.24
CA GLU A 216 13.63 -1.16 -21.18
C GLU A 216 15.01 -0.58 -20.90
N PRO A 217 16.04 -1.43 -20.71
CA PRO A 217 17.40 -0.95 -20.55
C PRO A 217 17.68 -0.07 -21.79
N ARG A 218 18.03 1.19 -21.55
CA ARG A 218 18.50 2.07 -22.63
C ARG A 218 19.59 1.31 -23.37
N PRO A 219 19.53 1.23 -24.71
CA PRO A 219 20.63 0.64 -25.47
C PRO A 219 21.89 1.43 -25.12
N GLU A 220 22.90 0.69 -24.72
CA GLU A 220 24.24 1.20 -24.44
C GLU A 220 24.71 1.98 -25.65
N VAL A 221 24.78 3.32 -25.53
CA VAL A 221 25.37 4.16 -26.57
C VAL A 221 26.84 3.82 -26.59
N ALA A 222 27.22 3.01 -27.57
CA ALA A 222 28.60 2.69 -27.86
C ALA A 222 29.42 3.99 -27.93
N ARG A 223 30.36 4.17 -27.00
CA ARG A 223 31.41 5.19 -27.12
C ARG A 223 32.28 4.86 -28.30
N GLY A 224 32.06 5.56 -29.38
CA GLY A 224 32.80 5.43 -30.63
C GLY A 224 33.11 6.77 -31.21
N GLN A 225 34.30 7.26 -30.90
CA GLN A 225 35.20 8.08 -31.72
C GLN A 225 34.81 9.49 -32.17
N SER A 226 35.54 10.42 -31.61
CA SER A 226 35.91 11.73 -32.06
C SER A 226 36.12 11.84 -33.58
N GLY A 227 35.50 12.84 -34.21
CA GLY A 227 35.76 13.20 -35.60
C GLY A 227 35.19 14.60 -35.89
N CYS A 228 35.93 15.62 -35.46
CA CYS A 228 35.76 17.00 -35.87
C CYS A 228 35.96 17.12 -37.39
N ARG A 229 34.97 17.60 -38.15
CA ARG A 229 35.18 18.35 -39.40
C ARG A 229 34.07 19.38 -39.65
N THR A 230 34.48 20.61 -39.38
CA THR A 230 33.87 21.82 -39.93
C THR A 230 33.81 21.76 -41.45
N ARG A 231 32.66 22.08 -42.05
CA ARG A 231 32.58 22.68 -43.40
C ARG A 231 31.54 23.79 -43.39
N VAL A 232 32.06 24.99 -43.52
CA VAL A 232 31.36 26.17 -43.97
C VAL A 232 31.15 25.99 -45.48
N ALA A 233 29.96 26.27 -45.99
CA ALA A 233 29.73 26.62 -47.38
C ALA A 233 28.59 27.64 -47.42
N ALA A 234 28.94 28.75 -47.95
CA ALA A 234 28.08 29.86 -48.33
C ALA A 234 27.28 29.50 -49.59
N GLY A 235 26.13 30.15 -49.72
CA GLY A 235 25.25 30.17 -50.86
C GLY A 235 23.95 30.81 -50.48
#